data_63089a8660d4cbe67f2fbbbb0fe94f65
#
_entry.id   63089a8660d4cbe67f2fbbbb0fe94f65
#
_cell.length_a   1.000
_cell.length_b   1.000
_cell.length_c   1.000
_cell.angle_alpha   90.00
_cell.angle_beta   90.00
_cell.angle_gamma   90.00
#
_symmetry.space_group_name_H-M   'P 1'
#
loop_
_entity.id
_entity.type
_entity.pdbx_description
1 polymer ?
#
loop_
_entity_poly.entity_id
_entity_poly.type
_entity_poly.pdbx_seq_one_letter_code
_entity_poly.pdbx_strand_id
1 'polypeptide(L)'
;GRVAINKIPVSTNQACCNLIIDPEKADYEFVYYALSTLYEKLVSLKNGGAQPNLNAQIIRSVEIPFPPLETQHKIAAFLSAYDDLIENNQKQIKLLEEAAQRLYKEWFVDLRFPGHETTPIVDGVPEGWKQLALEQIAPILTGKKDAHFSTEDGRYPFFTCAQAPLRAPSYSFDCNAVILAGNGDFNVKLYRGKFEAYQRTYVLSPECTEYLYLLYHAVNNSMVKLS
;
A
#
# COMPACT_ATOMS: atom_id res chain seq x y z
N GLY A 1 -13.07 10.38 -13.92
CA GLY A 1 -11.64 10.61 -14.12
C GLY A 1 -10.98 11.08 -12.85
N ARG A 2 -9.71 10.74 -12.67
CA ARG A 2 -8.88 11.28 -11.57
C ARG A 2 -8.20 12.56 -12.06
N VAL A 3 -7.95 13.48 -11.14
CA VAL A 3 -7.16 14.69 -11.40
C VAL A 3 -5.73 14.43 -10.92
N ALA A 4 -4.74 14.94 -11.65
CA ALA A 4 -3.33 14.80 -11.28
C ALA A 4 -2.54 16.03 -11.79
N ILE A 5 -1.44 16.34 -11.13
CA ILE A 5 -0.47 17.35 -11.54
C ILE A 5 0.70 16.63 -12.24
N ASN A 6 1.07 17.08 -13.44
CA ASN A 6 2.25 16.61 -14.12
C ASN A 6 3.50 17.33 -13.58
N LYS A 7 4.40 16.58 -12.95
CA LYS A 7 5.69 17.10 -12.43
C LYS A 7 6.86 16.93 -13.43
N ILE A 8 6.64 16.18 -14.52
CA ILE A 8 7.63 15.92 -15.57
C ILE A 8 6.98 16.05 -16.96
N PRO A 9 7.73 16.29 -18.03
CA PRO A 9 7.18 16.24 -19.38
C PRO A 9 6.56 14.86 -19.68
N VAL A 10 5.30 14.86 -20.10
CA VAL A 10 4.54 13.64 -20.42
C VAL A 10 3.74 13.84 -21.70
N SER A 11 3.44 12.75 -22.40
CA SER A 11 2.43 12.70 -23.44
C SER A 11 1.16 12.03 -22.87
N THR A 12 0.01 12.52 -23.28
CA THR A 12 -1.29 11.97 -22.88
C THR A 12 -2.05 11.45 -24.08
N ASN A 13 -2.90 10.45 -23.86
CA ASN A 13 -3.81 9.97 -24.88
C ASN A 13 -5.10 10.81 -24.94
N GLN A 14 -5.97 10.52 -25.92
CA GLN A 14 -7.22 11.24 -26.14
C GLN A 14 -8.24 11.12 -24.97
N ALA A 15 -8.05 10.20 -24.04
CA ALA A 15 -8.93 10.06 -22.87
C ALA A 15 -8.55 11.03 -21.74
N CYS A 16 -7.43 11.73 -21.85
CA CYS A 16 -6.97 12.72 -20.89
C CYS A 16 -7.28 14.14 -21.38
N CYS A 17 -7.81 14.97 -20.50
CA CYS A 17 -7.97 16.40 -20.76
C CYS A 17 -6.87 17.16 -20.00
N ASN A 18 -5.97 17.81 -20.74
CA ASN A 18 -4.91 18.63 -20.16
C ASN A 18 -5.42 20.05 -19.90
N LEU A 19 -5.27 20.52 -18.68
CA LEU A 19 -5.55 21.90 -18.29
C LEU A 19 -4.20 22.62 -18.16
N ILE A 20 -3.97 23.61 -19.02
CA ILE A 20 -2.80 24.48 -18.95
C ILE A 20 -3.24 25.75 -18.23
N ILE A 21 -2.72 25.94 -17.03
CA ILE A 21 -3.11 27.05 -16.17
C ILE A 21 -2.22 28.25 -16.45
N ASP A 22 -2.85 29.41 -16.69
CA ASP A 22 -2.19 30.71 -16.79
C ASP A 22 -1.81 31.19 -15.38
N PRO A 23 -0.52 31.31 -15.05
CA PRO A 23 -0.06 31.64 -13.70
C PRO A 23 -0.42 33.07 -13.27
N GLU A 24 -0.74 33.97 -14.22
CA GLU A 24 -1.21 35.32 -13.89
C GLU A 24 -2.68 35.32 -13.44
N LYS A 25 -3.44 34.27 -13.73
CA LYS A 25 -4.86 34.17 -13.42
C LYS A 25 -5.17 33.19 -12.30
N ALA A 26 -4.43 32.08 -12.22
CA ALA A 26 -4.71 31.04 -11.25
C ALA A 26 -3.47 30.29 -10.83
N ASP A 27 -3.50 29.81 -9.60
CA ASP A 27 -2.54 28.83 -9.07
C ASP A 27 -2.94 27.42 -9.50
N TYR A 28 -2.03 26.67 -10.11
CA TYR A 28 -2.31 25.33 -10.65
C TYR A 28 -2.59 24.29 -9.55
N GLU A 29 -1.95 24.41 -8.38
CA GLU A 29 -2.22 23.52 -7.24
C GLU A 29 -3.59 23.82 -6.64
N PHE A 30 -3.96 25.11 -6.51
CA PHE A 30 -5.30 25.48 -6.11
C PHE A 30 -6.37 24.88 -7.05
N VAL A 31 -6.18 25.00 -8.36
CA VAL A 31 -7.11 24.41 -9.34
C VAL A 31 -7.17 22.90 -9.21
N TYR A 32 -6.03 22.24 -8.99
CA TYR A 32 -5.99 20.80 -8.73
C TYR A 32 -6.83 20.41 -7.50
N TYR A 33 -6.66 21.09 -6.37
CA TYR A 33 -7.43 20.81 -5.16
C TYR A 33 -8.93 21.10 -5.36
N ALA A 34 -9.27 22.22 -5.99
CA ALA A 34 -10.66 22.55 -6.28
C ALA A 34 -11.33 21.48 -7.16
N LEU A 35 -10.67 21.02 -8.22
CA LEU A 35 -11.19 19.96 -9.07
C LEU A 35 -11.26 18.60 -8.37
N SER A 36 -10.35 18.32 -7.44
CA SER A 36 -10.35 17.07 -6.66
C SER A 36 -11.58 16.96 -5.78
N THR A 37 -12.09 18.07 -5.22
CA THR A 37 -13.34 18.09 -4.43
C THR A 37 -14.59 17.87 -5.27
N LEU A 38 -14.51 18.06 -6.57
CA LEU A 38 -15.64 17.93 -7.49
C LEU A 38 -15.74 16.54 -8.14
N TYR A 39 -15.00 15.56 -7.66
CA TYR A 39 -14.94 14.22 -8.27
C TYR A 39 -16.34 13.61 -8.49
N GLU A 40 -17.20 13.60 -7.47
CA GLU A 40 -18.54 13.04 -7.58
C GLU A 40 -19.41 13.82 -8.55
N LYS A 41 -19.34 15.17 -8.55
CA LYS A 41 -20.01 16.04 -9.51
C LYS A 41 -19.55 15.73 -10.94
N LEU A 42 -18.25 15.59 -11.16
CA LEU A 42 -17.69 15.24 -12.47
C LEU A 42 -18.12 13.84 -12.92
N VAL A 43 -18.22 12.89 -11.99
CA VAL A 43 -18.74 11.55 -12.28
C VAL A 43 -20.22 11.61 -12.68
N SER A 44 -21.04 12.41 -12.03
CA SER A 44 -22.47 12.56 -12.35
C SER A 44 -22.72 13.25 -13.69
N LEU A 45 -21.79 14.06 -14.19
CA LEU A 45 -21.87 14.75 -15.49
C LEU A 45 -21.45 13.88 -16.68
N LYS A 46 -21.11 12.62 -16.45
CA LYS A 46 -20.78 11.68 -17.53
C LYS A 46 -21.98 11.46 -18.44
N ASN A 47 -21.81 11.72 -19.72
CA ASN A 47 -22.82 11.46 -20.76
C ASN A 47 -22.46 10.17 -21.53
N GLY A 48 -23.50 9.36 -21.86
CA GLY A 48 -23.38 8.22 -22.76
C GLY A 48 -23.73 6.89 -22.14
N GLY A 49 -23.97 5.87 -23.01
CA GLY A 49 -24.41 4.54 -22.64
C GLY A 49 -23.33 3.65 -21.99
N ALA A 50 -22.87 2.59 -22.65
CA ALA A 50 -21.98 1.56 -22.05
C ALA A 50 -20.61 2.07 -21.56
N GLN A 51 -20.10 3.19 -22.07
CA GLN A 51 -18.85 3.84 -21.60
C GLN A 51 -19.07 5.33 -21.40
N PRO A 52 -19.48 5.78 -20.23
CA PRO A 52 -19.67 7.19 -19.94
C PRO A 52 -18.35 7.95 -19.88
N ASN A 53 -18.15 8.94 -20.75
CA ASN A 53 -16.95 9.76 -20.83
C ASN A 53 -17.20 11.22 -20.46
N LEU A 54 -16.25 11.85 -19.78
CA LEU A 54 -16.15 13.30 -19.67
C LEU A 54 -15.49 13.85 -20.95
N ASN A 55 -16.18 14.71 -21.69
CA ASN A 55 -15.58 15.40 -22.82
C ASN A 55 -15.05 16.78 -22.42
N ALA A 56 -14.21 17.37 -23.28
CA ALA A 56 -13.60 18.68 -23.02
C ALA A 56 -14.64 19.80 -22.89
N GLN A 57 -15.79 19.70 -23.51
CA GLN A 57 -16.86 20.70 -23.41
C GLN A 57 -17.50 20.71 -22.02
N ILE A 58 -17.75 19.52 -21.45
CA ILE A 58 -18.25 19.39 -20.07
C ILE A 58 -17.22 19.95 -19.08
N ILE A 59 -15.94 19.62 -19.26
CA ILE A 59 -14.89 20.10 -18.37
C ILE A 59 -14.77 21.63 -18.42
N ARG A 60 -14.91 22.25 -19.60
CA ARG A 60 -14.89 23.71 -19.76
C ARG A 60 -16.07 24.43 -19.08
N SER A 61 -17.19 23.73 -18.87
CA SER A 61 -18.37 24.30 -18.20
C SER A 61 -18.35 24.11 -16.67
N VAL A 62 -17.32 23.46 -16.12
CA VAL A 62 -17.22 23.26 -14.68
C VAL A 62 -16.84 24.56 -13.99
N GLU A 63 -17.71 25.02 -13.12
CA GLU A 63 -17.47 26.18 -12.27
C GLU A 63 -16.85 25.75 -10.94
N ILE A 64 -15.83 26.49 -10.51
CA ILE A 64 -15.18 26.34 -9.20
C ILE A 64 -15.24 27.68 -8.45
N PRO A 65 -15.32 27.68 -7.11
CA PRO A 65 -15.07 28.88 -6.32
C PRO A 65 -13.69 29.45 -6.65
N PHE A 66 -13.63 30.75 -6.98
CA PHE A 66 -12.40 31.33 -7.51
C PHE A 66 -12.02 32.60 -6.72
N PRO A 67 -11.29 32.47 -5.60
CA PRO A 67 -10.83 33.60 -4.79
C PRO A 67 -9.69 34.37 -5.48
N PRO A 68 -9.32 35.55 -4.97
CA PRO A 68 -8.13 36.27 -5.45
C PRO A 68 -6.87 35.42 -5.44
N LEU A 69 -5.94 35.65 -6.37
CA LEU A 69 -4.74 34.85 -6.60
C LEU A 69 -3.91 34.68 -5.32
N GLU A 70 -3.75 35.73 -4.51
CA GLU A 70 -3.04 35.64 -3.22
C GLU A 70 -3.68 34.63 -2.26
N THR A 71 -5.02 34.55 -2.26
CA THR A 71 -5.75 33.56 -1.45
C THR A 71 -5.57 32.15 -2.02
N GLN A 72 -5.56 32.01 -3.36
CA GLN A 72 -5.29 30.72 -4.02
C GLN A 72 -3.91 30.19 -3.62
N HIS A 73 -2.87 31.01 -3.68
CA HIS A 73 -1.51 30.64 -3.26
C HIS A 73 -1.47 30.18 -1.79
N LYS A 74 -2.16 30.86 -0.89
CA LYS A 74 -2.21 30.47 0.54
C LYS A 74 -2.89 29.11 0.73
N ILE A 75 -4.00 28.87 0.03
CA ILE A 75 -4.72 27.61 0.07
C ILE A 75 -3.84 26.49 -0.52
N ALA A 76 -3.26 26.72 -1.69
CA ALA A 76 -2.37 25.78 -2.37
C ALA A 76 -1.17 25.40 -1.47
N ALA A 77 -0.45 26.40 -0.95
CA ALA A 77 0.71 26.16 -0.07
C ALA A 77 0.33 25.40 1.21
N PHE A 78 -0.84 25.64 1.78
CA PHE A 78 -1.30 24.92 2.97
C PHE A 78 -1.60 23.43 2.65
N LEU A 79 -2.29 23.17 1.55
CA LEU A 79 -2.68 21.81 1.17
C LEU A 79 -1.51 21.00 0.62
N SER A 80 -0.64 21.62 -0.20
CA SER A 80 0.53 20.93 -0.76
C SER A 80 1.54 20.52 0.31
N ALA A 81 1.63 21.26 1.43
CA ALA A 81 2.47 20.86 2.55
C ALA A 81 2.06 19.50 3.16
N TYR A 82 0.76 19.16 3.16
CA TYR A 82 0.30 17.84 3.58
C TYR A 82 0.61 16.77 2.54
N ASP A 83 0.44 17.06 1.25
CA ASP A 83 0.79 16.11 0.19
C ASP A 83 2.29 15.81 0.18
N ASP A 84 3.14 16.83 0.36
CA ASP A 84 4.59 16.67 0.49
C ASP A 84 4.95 15.83 1.72
N LEU A 85 4.28 16.03 2.85
CA LEU A 85 4.49 15.23 4.06
C LEU A 85 4.08 13.76 3.84
N ILE A 86 2.96 13.52 3.17
CA ILE A 86 2.50 12.17 2.81
C ILE A 86 3.52 11.50 1.88
N GLU A 87 3.97 12.20 0.84
CA GLU A 87 4.96 11.68 -0.11
C GLU A 87 6.29 11.35 0.59
N ASN A 88 6.77 12.25 1.46
CA ASN A 88 7.99 12.05 2.24
C ASN A 88 7.88 10.84 3.18
N ASN A 89 6.77 10.71 3.91
CA ASN A 89 6.53 9.58 4.79
C ASN A 89 6.48 8.25 4.02
N GLN A 90 5.82 8.23 2.86
CA GLN A 90 5.79 7.04 2.00
C GLN A 90 7.19 6.64 1.50
N LYS A 91 8.02 7.63 1.11
CA LYS A 91 9.42 7.39 0.74
C LYS A 91 10.24 6.85 1.91
N GLN A 92 10.07 7.41 3.11
CA GLN A 92 10.74 6.93 4.32
C GLN A 92 10.35 5.49 4.66
N ILE A 93 9.05 5.16 4.64
CA ILE A 93 8.56 3.81 4.88
C ILE A 93 9.23 2.84 3.89
N LYS A 94 9.19 3.13 2.60
CA LYS A 94 9.81 2.30 1.57
C LYS A 94 11.30 2.07 1.80
N LEU A 95 12.05 3.13 2.11
CA LEU A 95 13.50 3.04 2.37
C LEU A 95 13.80 2.20 3.63
N LEU A 96 13.00 2.32 4.68
CA LEU A 96 13.15 1.52 5.91
C LEU A 96 12.81 0.05 5.67
N GLU A 97 11.79 -0.25 4.89
CA GLU A 97 11.45 -1.62 4.48
C GLU A 97 12.57 -2.26 3.64
N GLU A 98 13.11 -1.51 2.66
CA GLU A 98 14.26 -1.95 1.87
C GLU A 98 15.51 -2.19 2.73
N ALA A 99 15.78 -1.31 3.70
CA ALA A 99 16.90 -1.46 4.62
C ALA A 99 16.76 -2.71 5.50
N ALA A 100 15.56 -2.95 6.04
CA ALA A 100 15.28 -4.14 6.84
C ALA A 100 15.41 -5.42 6.01
N GLN A 101 14.93 -5.42 4.77
CA GLN A 101 15.06 -6.55 3.86
C GLN A 101 16.52 -6.84 3.49
N ARG A 102 17.32 -5.79 3.24
CA ARG A 102 18.76 -5.94 2.98
C ARG A 102 19.50 -6.51 4.20
N LEU A 103 19.20 -6.00 5.40
CA LEU A 103 19.80 -6.49 6.63
C LEU A 103 19.44 -7.96 6.87
N TYR A 104 18.17 -8.35 6.66
CA TYR A 104 17.75 -9.74 6.74
C TYR A 104 18.55 -10.63 5.76
N LYS A 105 18.65 -10.19 4.51
CA LYS A 105 19.41 -10.93 3.48
C LYS A 105 20.87 -11.07 3.87
N GLU A 106 21.51 -10.01 4.29
CA GLU A 106 22.91 -9.98 4.71
C GLU A 106 23.18 -10.97 5.84
N TRP A 107 22.34 -10.97 6.88
CA TRP A 107 22.60 -11.78 8.08
C TRP A 107 22.14 -13.22 7.95
N PHE A 108 20.98 -13.47 7.35
CA PHE A 108 20.31 -14.79 7.37
C PHE A 108 20.40 -15.55 6.05
N VAL A 109 20.72 -14.88 4.95
CA VAL A 109 20.88 -15.52 3.64
C VAL A 109 22.36 -15.58 3.25
N ASP A 110 23.04 -14.44 3.32
CA ASP A 110 24.45 -14.32 2.96
C ASP A 110 25.38 -14.68 4.15
N LEU A 111 24.80 -14.89 5.35
CA LEU A 111 25.47 -15.26 6.61
C LEU A 111 26.56 -14.28 7.05
N ARG A 112 26.44 -13.00 6.69
CA ARG A 112 27.35 -11.91 7.06
C ARG A 112 26.83 -11.12 8.27
N PHE A 113 26.52 -11.82 9.35
CA PHE A 113 26.09 -11.23 10.63
C PHE A 113 27.30 -10.78 11.47
N PRO A 114 27.12 -9.93 12.49
CA PRO A 114 28.23 -9.53 13.39
C PRO A 114 28.88 -10.75 14.04
N GLY A 115 30.20 -10.94 13.79
CA GLY A 115 30.97 -12.06 14.30
C GLY A 115 31.06 -13.27 13.34
N HIS A 116 30.53 -13.16 12.13
CA HIS A 116 30.57 -14.25 11.14
C HIS A 116 31.99 -14.67 10.75
N GLU A 117 32.99 -13.75 10.83
CA GLU A 117 34.39 -14.05 10.48
C GLU A 117 35.01 -15.12 11.37
N THR A 118 34.51 -15.24 12.59
CA THR A 118 35.03 -16.19 13.60
C THR A 118 34.07 -17.33 13.92
N THR A 119 32.88 -17.35 13.32
CA THR A 119 31.85 -18.37 13.54
C THR A 119 31.92 -19.44 12.46
N PRO A 120 32.26 -20.70 12.79
CA PRO A 120 32.27 -21.79 11.82
C PRO A 120 30.89 -22.05 11.22
N ILE A 121 30.84 -22.49 9.97
CA ILE A 121 29.62 -22.98 9.33
C ILE A 121 29.58 -24.51 9.48
N VAL A 122 28.55 -25.02 10.14
CA VAL A 122 28.32 -26.46 10.37
C VAL A 122 26.96 -26.83 9.75
N ASP A 123 26.92 -27.83 8.90
CA ASP A 123 25.71 -28.29 8.19
C ASP A 123 24.94 -27.15 7.44
N GLY A 124 25.67 -26.15 6.90
CA GLY A 124 25.12 -25.08 6.13
C GLY A 124 24.55 -23.92 6.94
N VAL A 125 24.70 -23.94 8.26
CA VAL A 125 24.31 -22.81 9.15
C VAL A 125 25.47 -22.46 10.09
N PRO A 126 25.52 -21.22 10.62
CA PRO A 126 26.50 -20.84 11.63
C PRO A 126 26.41 -21.70 12.87
N GLU A 127 27.57 -22.02 13.48
CA GLU A 127 27.63 -22.79 14.73
C GLU A 127 26.72 -22.18 15.81
N GLY A 128 25.91 -23.03 16.45
CA GLY A 128 24.89 -22.60 17.42
C GLY A 128 23.55 -22.22 16.82
N TRP A 129 23.44 -22.06 15.50
CA TRP A 129 22.14 -21.86 14.84
C TRP A 129 21.47 -23.22 14.55
N LYS A 130 20.12 -23.17 14.44
CA LYS A 130 19.31 -24.33 14.09
C LYS A 130 18.37 -24.00 12.93
N GLN A 131 18.20 -24.98 12.05
CA GLN A 131 17.10 -24.91 11.07
C GLN A 131 15.83 -25.43 11.74
N LEU A 132 14.76 -24.63 11.69
CA LEU A 132 13.46 -24.97 12.26
C LEU A 132 12.39 -24.90 11.18
N ALA A 133 11.40 -25.78 11.24
CA ALA A 133 10.20 -25.65 10.44
C ALA A 133 9.36 -24.45 10.95
N LEU A 134 8.64 -23.79 10.05
CA LEU A 134 7.81 -22.62 10.41
C LEU A 134 6.78 -22.95 11.49
N GLU A 135 6.22 -24.16 11.50
CA GLU A 135 5.27 -24.63 12.53
C GLU A 135 5.86 -24.69 13.94
N GLN A 136 7.20 -24.80 14.06
CA GLN A 136 7.90 -24.78 15.34
C GLN A 136 8.15 -23.36 15.86
N ILE A 137 7.98 -22.35 15.00
CA ILE A 137 8.18 -20.93 15.31
C ILE A 137 6.83 -20.23 15.57
N ALA A 138 5.81 -20.58 14.79
CA ALA A 138 4.50 -19.96 14.88
C ALA A 138 3.40 -20.94 14.48
N PRO A 139 2.26 -20.97 15.20
CA PRO A 139 1.06 -21.63 14.72
C PRO A 139 0.68 -21.11 13.34
N ILE A 140 0.32 -22.02 12.44
CA ILE A 140 -0.13 -21.69 11.09
C ILE A 140 -1.62 -21.99 11.00
N LEU A 141 -2.42 -20.95 10.95
CA LEU A 141 -3.86 -21.03 10.86
C LEU A 141 -4.33 -20.57 9.48
N THR A 142 -5.49 -21.05 9.04
CA THR A 142 -6.15 -20.56 7.82
C THR A 142 -7.32 -19.66 8.19
N GLY A 143 -7.62 -18.68 7.35
CA GLY A 143 -8.87 -17.96 7.39
C GLY A 143 -10.07 -18.91 7.15
N LYS A 144 -11.24 -18.51 7.64
CA LYS A 144 -12.47 -19.34 7.54
C LYS A 144 -13.55 -18.70 6.70
N LYS A 145 -13.32 -17.47 6.24
CA LYS A 145 -14.35 -16.70 5.53
C LYS A 145 -14.18 -16.80 4.02
N ASP A 146 -15.31 -16.76 3.34
CA ASP A 146 -15.41 -16.60 1.90
C ASP A 146 -15.17 -15.13 1.50
N ALA A 147 -14.81 -14.88 0.24
CA ALA A 147 -14.56 -13.52 -0.26
C ALA A 147 -15.80 -12.61 -0.19
N HIS A 148 -17.00 -13.18 -0.28
CA HIS A 148 -18.27 -12.44 -0.13
C HIS A 148 -18.55 -11.95 1.29
N PHE A 149 -17.74 -12.33 2.27
CA PHE A 149 -17.87 -11.84 3.63
C PHE A 149 -17.45 -10.36 3.78
N SER A 150 -16.82 -9.78 2.77
CA SER A 150 -16.47 -8.37 2.74
C SER A 150 -17.70 -7.47 2.63
N THR A 151 -17.65 -6.32 3.32
CA THR A 151 -18.67 -5.26 3.25
C THR A 151 -17.98 -3.91 3.12
N GLU A 152 -18.59 -2.95 2.42
CA GLU A 152 -18.00 -1.62 2.24
C GLU A 152 -17.82 -0.89 3.57
N ASP A 153 -18.79 -1.02 4.48
CA ASP A 153 -18.79 -0.36 5.81
C ASP A 153 -18.15 -1.22 6.92
N GLY A 154 -17.43 -2.27 6.56
CA GLY A 154 -16.79 -3.18 7.50
C GLY A 154 -15.81 -2.44 8.42
N ARG A 155 -15.84 -2.77 9.73
CA ARG A 155 -14.98 -2.14 10.73
C ARG A 155 -13.56 -2.67 10.72
N TYR A 156 -13.37 -3.93 10.38
CA TYR A 156 -12.10 -4.64 10.51
C TYR A 156 -11.45 -4.90 9.13
N PRO A 157 -10.11 -4.89 9.03
CA PRO A 157 -9.44 -5.34 7.81
C PRO A 157 -9.77 -6.80 7.53
N PHE A 158 -10.03 -7.10 6.27
CA PHE A 158 -10.21 -8.46 5.78
C PHE A 158 -9.12 -8.81 4.79
N PHE A 159 -8.20 -9.64 5.22
CA PHE A 159 -7.05 -10.06 4.43
C PHE A 159 -7.44 -11.19 3.49
N THR A 160 -7.42 -10.88 2.21
CA THR A 160 -7.58 -11.83 1.11
C THR A 160 -6.24 -12.01 0.38
N CYS A 161 -6.25 -12.71 -0.76
CA CYS A 161 -5.06 -12.83 -1.59
C CYS A 161 -4.71 -11.53 -2.36
N ALA A 162 -5.57 -10.50 -2.33
CA ALA A 162 -5.28 -9.20 -2.94
C ALA A 162 -4.21 -8.42 -2.16
N GLN A 163 -3.52 -7.49 -2.81
CA GLN A 163 -2.50 -6.64 -2.18
C GLN A 163 -3.08 -5.78 -1.05
N ALA A 164 -4.20 -5.12 -1.29
CA ALA A 164 -4.89 -4.33 -0.28
C ALA A 164 -5.96 -5.16 0.45
N PRO A 165 -6.10 -5.01 1.78
CA PRO A 165 -7.17 -5.65 2.51
C PRO A 165 -8.54 -5.06 2.14
N LEU A 166 -9.55 -5.89 2.12
CA LEU A 166 -10.95 -5.49 2.10
C LEU A 166 -11.41 -5.11 3.51
N ARG A 167 -12.72 -4.94 3.71
CA ARG A 167 -13.33 -4.66 5.01
C ARG A 167 -14.29 -5.77 5.39
N ALA A 168 -14.39 -6.07 6.69
CA ALA A 168 -15.29 -7.08 7.24
C ALA A 168 -16.08 -6.54 8.44
N PRO A 169 -17.32 -7.01 8.65
CA PRO A 169 -18.17 -6.57 9.77
C PRO A 169 -17.69 -7.11 11.12
N SER A 170 -16.96 -8.22 11.13
CA SER A 170 -16.42 -8.85 12.34
C SER A 170 -15.01 -9.37 12.10
N TYR A 171 -14.35 -9.84 13.16
CA TYR A 171 -12.99 -10.39 13.12
C TYR A 171 -12.96 -11.80 13.73
N SER A 172 -12.03 -12.63 13.26
CA SER A 172 -11.73 -13.95 13.82
C SER A 172 -10.35 -13.99 14.49
N PHE A 173 -9.49 -13.00 14.22
CA PHE A 173 -8.14 -12.93 14.74
C PHE A 173 -7.94 -11.62 15.51
N ASP A 174 -7.26 -11.69 16.66
CA ASP A 174 -6.82 -10.54 17.45
C ASP A 174 -5.37 -10.83 17.92
N CYS A 175 -4.42 -10.63 17.04
CA CYS A 175 -3.02 -10.98 17.28
C CYS A 175 -2.06 -10.20 16.38
N ASN A 176 -0.76 -10.35 16.65
CA ASN A 176 0.31 -9.94 15.77
C ASN A 176 0.60 -11.08 14.81
N ALA A 177 0.49 -10.85 13.51
CA ALA A 177 0.60 -11.93 12.53
C ALA A 177 1.35 -11.54 11.26
N VAL A 178 2.03 -12.52 10.71
CA VAL A 178 2.43 -12.55 9.30
C VAL A 178 1.31 -13.24 8.53
N ILE A 179 0.80 -12.60 7.51
CA ILE A 179 -0.33 -13.05 6.72
C ILE A 179 0.14 -13.33 5.30
N LEU A 180 0.02 -14.59 4.88
CA LEU A 180 0.50 -15.08 3.60
C LEU A 180 -0.69 -15.41 2.69
N ALA A 181 -0.72 -14.83 1.50
CA ALA A 181 -1.66 -15.22 0.46
C ALA A 181 -1.29 -16.60 -0.11
N GLY A 182 -2.21 -17.56 -0.02
CA GLY A 182 -1.99 -18.95 -0.49
C GLY A 182 -2.43 -19.20 -1.92
N ASN A 183 -2.88 -18.17 -2.65
CA ASN A 183 -3.38 -18.29 -4.01
C ASN A 183 -3.26 -16.94 -4.74
N GLY A 184 -3.18 -16.97 -6.06
CA GLY A 184 -3.13 -15.78 -6.92
C GLY A 184 -1.81 -15.03 -6.81
N ASP A 185 -1.87 -13.77 -6.48
CA ASP A 185 -0.70 -12.93 -6.25
C ASP A 185 -0.12 -13.23 -4.86
N PHE A 186 0.85 -14.12 -4.82
CA PHE A 186 1.53 -14.52 -3.58
C PHE A 186 2.19 -13.31 -2.94
N ASN A 187 1.59 -12.81 -1.89
CA ASN A 187 2.08 -11.67 -1.13
C ASN A 187 2.09 -11.96 0.37
N VAL A 188 2.97 -11.26 1.08
CA VAL A 188 3.13 -11.39 2.53
C VAL A 188 2.83 -10.04 3.16
N LYS A 189 1.99 -10.06 4.18
CA LYS A 189 1.61 -8.86 4.94
C LYS A 189 1.95 -9.04 6.41
N LEU A 190 2.23 -7.95 7.08
CA LEU A 190 2.39 -7.90 8.52
C LEU A 190 1.25 -7.07 9.08
N TYR A 191 0.55 -7.61 10.09
CA TYR A 191 -0.53 -6.88 10.74
C TYR A 191 -0.56 -7.12 12.24
N ARG A 192 -1.05 -6.14 12.99
CA ARG A 192 -1.21 -6.19 14.45
C ARG A 192 -2.60 -5.75 14.82
N GLY A 193 -3.33 -6.57 15.59
CA GLY A 193 -4.65 -6.27 16.10
C GLY A 193 -5.75 -7.14 15.50
N LYS A 194 -6.97 -6.58 15.43
CA LYS A 194 -8.18 -7.30 15.05
C LYS A 194 -8.38 -7.32 13.55
N PHE A 195 -8.52 -8.51 12.96
CA PHE A 195 -8.71 -8.70 11.52
C PHE A 195 -9.48 -9.98 11.20
N GLU A 196 -9.95 -10.06 9.96
CA GLU A 196 -10.50 -11.27 9.37
C GLU A 196 -9.59 -11.78 8.26
N ALA A 197 -9.63 -13.07 7.98
CA ALA A 197 -8.84 -13.71 6.93
C ALA A 197 -9.68 -14.63 6.04
N TYR A 198 -9.38 -14.57 4.74
CA TYR A 198 -9.97 -15.42 3.72
C TYR A 198 -9.46 -16.86 3.84
N GLN A 199 -10.29 -17.85 3.51
CA GLN A 199 -9.98 -19.28 3.65
C GLN A 199 -8.72 -19.78 2.92
N ARG A 200 -8.20 -19.02 1.96
CA ARG A 200 -6.93 -19.31 1.27
C ARG A 200 -5.81 -18.33 1.69
N THR A 201 -5.90 -17.81 2.88
CA THR A 201 -4.90 -16.94 3.48
C THR A 201 -4.40 -17.62 4.75
N TYR A 202 -3.10 -17.74 4.90
CA TYR A 202 -2.46 -18.31 6.07
C TYR A 202 -2.07 -17.22 7.05
N VAL A 203 -2.34 -17.46 8.33
CA VAL A 203 -2.05 -16.55 9.45
C VAL A 203 -1.01 -17.22 10.34
N LEU A 204 0.19 -16.66 10.39
CA LEU A 204 1.29 -17.10 11.21
C LEU A 204 1.46 -16.13 12.37
N SER A 205 1.16 -16.55 13.58
CA SER A 205 1.21 -15.71 14.77
C SER A 205 2.23 -16.25 15.77
N PRO A 206 3.49 -15.74 15.79
CA PRO A 206 4.50 -16.21 16.74
C PRO A 206 4.11 -15.77 18.16
N GLU A 207 4.37 -16.63 19.15
CA GLU A 207 4.15 -16.33 20.56
C GLU A 207 5.03 -15.16 21.02
N CYS A 208 6.29 -15.14 20.56
CA CYS A 208 7.22 -14.05 20.83
C CYS A 208 7.12 -12.97 19.75
N THR A 209 6.73 -11.77 20.14
CA THR A 209 6.58 -10.63 19.23
C THR A 209 7.91 -10.24 18.54
N GLU A 210 9.05 -10.53 19.17
CA GLU A 210 10.38 -10.27 18.60
C GLU A 210 10.63 -11.05 17.31
N TYR A 211 10.06 -12.25 17.20
CA TYR A 211 10.16 -13.08 16.00
C TYR A 211 9.25 -12.63 14.85
N LEU A 212 8.32 -11.70 15.09
CA LEU A 212 7.34 -11.31 14.09
C LEU A 212 7.99 -10.75 12.81
N TYR A 213 8.94 -9.83 12.97
CA TYR A 213 9.65 -9.22 11.83
C TYR A 213 10.61 -10.20 11.17
N LEU A 214 11.31 -11.01 11.96
CA LEU A 214 12.18 -12.06 11.43
C LEU A 214 11.37 -13.05 10.58
N LEU A 215 10.23 -13.50 11.09
CA LEU A 215 9.30 -14.38 10.39
C LEU A 215 8.76 -13.72 9.11
N TYR A 216 8.37 -12.45 9.17
CA TYR A 216 7.92 -11.71 8.01
C TYR A 216 8.97 -11.69 6.90
N HIS A 217 10.21 -11.35 7.22
CA HIS A 217 11.28 -11.29 6.23
C HIS A 217 11.69 -12.68 5.74
N ALA A 218 11.67 -13.71 6.60
CA ALA A 218 11.93 -15.09 6.23
C ALA A 218 10.92 -15.60 5.19
N VAL A 219 9.63 -15.41 5.46
CA VAL A 219 8.55 -15.82 4.56
C VAL A 219 8.61 -15.02 3.26
N ASN A 220 8.75 -13.70 3.35
CA ASN A 220 8.81 -12.83 2.16
C ASN A 220 10.00 -13.17 1.25
N ASN A 221 11.19 -13.39 1.81
CA ASN A 221 12.37 -13.79 1.03
C ASN A 221 12.23 -15.18 0.39
N SER A 222 11.50 -16.09 1.04
CA SER A 222 11.24 -17.42 0.48
C SER A 222 10.25 -17.37 -0.68
N MET A 223 9.28 -16.47 -0.66
CA MET A 223 8.29 -16.27 -1.74
C MET A 223 8.94 -15.71 -3.01
N VAL A 224 9.91 -14.79 -2.90
CA VAL A 224 10.68 -14.27 -4.06
C VAL A 224 11.42 -15.38 -4.81
N LYS A 225 11.75 -16.49 -4.17
CA LYS A 225 12.41 -17.65 -4.82
C LYS A 225 11.43 -18.57 -5.55
N LEU A 226 10.12 -18.42 -5.31
CA LEU A 226 9.06 -19.27 -5.88
C LEU A 226 8.29 -18.57 -7.02
N SER A 227 8.47 -17.27 -7.19
CA SER A 227 7.92 -16.44 -8.26
C SER A 227 8.92 -16.30 -9.43
#